data_03ad687f4cfed8b0e3c5e968ceddc995
#
_entry.id   03ad687f4cfed8b0e3c5e968ceddc995
#
_cell.length_a   1.000
_cell.length_b   1.000
_cell.length_c   1.000
_cell.angle_alpha   90.00
_cell.angle_beta   90.00
_cell.angle_gamma   90.00
#
_symmetry.space_group_name_H-M   'P 1'
#
loop_
_entity.id
_entity.type
_entity.pdbx_description
1 polymer ?
#
loop_
_entity_poly.entity_id
_entity_poly.type
_entity_poly.pdbx_seq_one_letter_code
_entity_poly.pdbx_strand_id
1 'polypeptide(L)'
;MDKIIVYVDDADHAQQLLAPLAAKEPAHQRHWVLVACAPRMTHRVSKWVSHSARESWRNKWADKLFAQIIPGAGLQPSQVTTVLAKIPLAELTEQLQSQTQQACGRPAQVLDARKPRMGAEAQIGVNSSAERPSPPSSWPGVLGSVLTGCSTLWALALD
;
A
#
# COMPACT_ATOMS: atom_id res chain seq x y z
N MET A 1 -2.56 -19.15 17.25
CA MET A 1 -1.59 -18.57 16.27
C MET A 1 -2.19 -17.28 15.74
N ASP A 2 -1.47 -16.18 15.85
CA ASP A 2 -1.92 -14.90 15.32
C ASP A 2 -1.54 -14.81 13.83
N LYS A 3 -2.50 -14.44 12.98
CA LYS A 3 -2.24 -14.26 11.56
C LYS A 3 -1.99 -12.78 11.26
N ILE A 4 -0.97 -12.51 10.43
CA ILE A 4 -0.61 -11.19 9.97
C ILE A 4 -0.68 -11.17 8.45
N ILE A 5 -1.52 -10.32 7.89
CA ILE A 5 -1.63 -10.08 6.45
C ILE A 5 -0.70 -8.94 6.10
N VAL A 6 0.25 -9.18 5.19
CA VAL A 6 1.24 -8.18 4.78
C VAL A 6 1.15 -7.93 3.29
N TYR A 7 0.87 -6.70 2.90
CA TYR A 7 0.90 -6.27 1.50
C TYR A 7 2.31 -5.89 1.09
N VAL A 8 2.79 -6.48 -0.01
CA VAL A 8 4.15 -6.27 -0.52
C VAL A 8 4.15 -5.96 -2.02
N ASP A 9 4.99 -5.03 -2.45
CA ASP A 9 5.22 -4.72 -3.87
C ASP A 9 6.71 -4.58 -4.22
N ASP A 10 7.58 -4.45 -3.20
CA ASP A 10 9.03 -4.30 -3.34
C ASP A 10 9.73 -5.18 -2.31
N ALA A 11 10.76 -5.92 -2.73
CA ALA A 11 11.44 -6.88 -1.86
C ALA A 11 12.26 -6.20 -0.78
N ASP A 12 13.04 -5.19 -1.14
CA ASP A 12 13.98 -4.53 -0.23
C ASP A 12 13.20 -3.77 0.86
N HIS A 13 12.15 -3.06 0.47
CA HIS A 13 11.29 -2.34 1.41
C HIS A 13 10.56 -3.30 2.38
N ALA A 14 10.01 -4.40 1.85
CA ALA A 14 9.35 -5.40 2.66
C ALA A 14 10.31 -6.07 3.65
N GLN A 15 11.54 -6.41 3.24
CA GLN A 15 12.55 -6.98 4.13
C GLN A 15 12.91 -6.03 5.28
N GLN A 16 13.11 -4.74 4.99
CA GLN A 16 13.43 -3.73 6.01
C GLN A 16 12.35 -3.63 7.09
N LEU A 17 11.09 -3.79 6.71
CA LEU A 17 9.96 -3.73 7.65
C LEU A 17 9.73 -5.05 8.36
N LEU A 18 9.88 -6.17 7.68
CA LEU A 18 9.56 -7.50 8.23
C LEU A 18 10.67 -8.08 9.10
N ALA A 19 11.94 -7.85 8.76
CA ALA A 19 13.08 -8.39 9.52
C ALA A 19 13.04 -8.00 11.02
N PRO A 20 12.83 -6.73 11.41
CA PRO A 20 12.74 -6.38 12.82
C PRO A 20 11.49 -6.93 13.51
N LEU A 21 10.39 -7.15 12.77
CA LEU A 21 9.17 -7.75 13.31
C LEU A 21 9.32 -9.25 13.53
N ALA A 22 9.99 -9.93 12.60
CA ALA A 22 10.30 -11.36 12.72
C ALA A 22 11.29 -11.65 13.86
N ALA A 23 12.25 -10.74 14.10
CA ALA A 23 13.24 -10.89 15.16
C ALA A 23 12.71 -10.65 16.58
N LYS A 24 11.67 -9.81 16.73
CA LYS A 24 11.15 -9.41 18.04
C LYS A 24 10.32 -10.46 18.75
N GLU A 25 9.75 -11.43 18.04
CA GLU A 25 8.83 -12.37 18.64
C GLU A 25 9.15 -13.83 18.25
N PRO A 26 8.82 -14.78 19.16
CA PRO A 26 9.08 -16.20 18.90
C PRO A 26 8.31 -16.66 17.67
N ALA A 27 9.05 -17.24 16.73
CA ALA A 27 8.57 -17.69 15.42
C ALA A 27 7.34 -18.62 15.47
N HIS A 28 7.09 -19.32 16.59
CA HIS A 28 6.06 -20.35 16.70
C HIS A 28 4.63 -19.83 16.88
N GLN A 29 4.44 -18.53 17.10
CA GLN A 29 3.12 -17.97 17.43
C GLN A 29 2.47 -17.20 16.29
N ARG A 30 3.19 -16.91 15.20
CA ARG A 30 2.70 -16.10 14.09
C ARG A 30 2.68 -16.85 12.78
N HIS A 31 1.64 -16.58 12.01
CA HIS A 31 1.53 -17.03 10.63
C HIS A 31 1.42 -15.82 9.71
N TRP A 32 2.34 -15.74 8.75
CA TRP A 32 2.46 -14.63 7.82
C TRP A 32 1.70 -14.91 6.54
N VAL A 33 0.79 -14.04 6.15
CA VAL A 33 0.10 -14.08 4.87
C VAL A 33 0.67 -12.96 4.00
N LEU A 34 1.63 -13.30 3.15
CA LEU A 34 2.25 -12.32 2.24
C LEU A 34 1.39 -12.16 1.00
N VAL A 35 0.90 -10.95 0.75
CA VAL A 35 0.06 -10.60 -0.39
C VAL A 35 0.85 -9.77 -1.38
N ALA A 36 1.21 -10.36 -2.52
CA ALA A 36 1.94 -9.67 -3.58
C ALA A 36 1.01 -8.73 -4.36
N CYS A 37 1.33 -7.45 -4.38
CA CYS A 37 0.61 -6.40 -5.11
C CYS A 37 1.35 -6.08 -6.40
N ALA A 38 1.10 -6.83 -7.48
CA ALA A 38 1.76 -6.63 -8.75
C ALA A 38 1.52 -5.23 -9.32
N PRO A 39 2.55 -4.58 -9.88
CA PRO A 39 2.41 -3.27 -10.50
C PRO A 39 1.43 -3.33 -11.68
N ARG A 40 0.65 -2.27 -11.85
CA ARG A 40 -0.28 -2.16 -12.97
C ARG A 40 0.50 -1.97 -14.27
N MET A 41 0.21 -2.79 -15.26
CA MET A 41 0.71 -2.57 -16.61
C MET A 41 0.10 -1.29 -17.18
N THR A 42 0.90 -0.50 -17.90
CA THR A 42 0.40 0.68 -18.58
C THR A 42 -0.59 0.29 -19.68
N HIS A 43 -1.54 1.17 -19.98
CA HIS A 43 -2.55 0.93 -20.99
C HIS A 43 -1.95 0.61 -22.39
N ARG A 44 -0.80 1.21 -22.71
CA ARG A 44 -0.07 0.92 -23.96
C ARG A 44 0.37 -0.55 -24.06
N VAL A 45 0.99 -1.05 -23.00
CA VAL A 45 1.49 -2.45 -22.96
C VAL A 45 0.32 -3.44 -22.89
N SER A 46 -0.74 -3.10 -22.15
CA SER A 46 -1.89 -4.00 -21.97
C SER A 46 -2.65 -4.32 -23.25
N LYS A 47 -2.59 -3.46 -24.28
CA LYS A 47 -3.22 -3.72 -25.59
C LYS A 47 -2.56 -4.84 -26.40
N TRP A 48 -1.26 -5.05 -26.19
CA TRP A 48 -0.46 -5.99 -26.98
C TRP A 48 -0.22 -7.33 -26.29
N VAL A 49 -0.60 -7.44 -25.02
CA VAL A 49 -0.34 -8.64 -24.22
C VAL A 49 -1.66 -9.35 -23.92
N SER A 50 -1.73 -10.64 -24.24
CA SER A 50 -2.90 -11.48 -23.96
C SER A 50 -3.17 -11.57 -22.46
N HIS A 51 -4.40 -11.90 -22.08
CA HIS A 51 -4.78 -12.07 -20.67
C HIS A 51 -3.92 -13.15 -19.97
N SER A 52 -3.73 -14.29 -20.64
CA SER A 52 -2.92 -15.40 -20.11
C SER A 52 -1.45 -15.02 -19.91
N ALA A 53 -0.87 -14.26 -20.85
CA ALA A 53 0.49 -13.77 -20.72
C ALA A 53 0.64 -12.78 -19.56
N ARG A 54 -0.35 -11.93 -19.30
CA ARG A 54 -0.38 -11.02 -18.15
C ARG A 54 -0.46 -11.79 -16.83
N GLU A 55 -1.28 -12.83 -16.76
CA GLU A 55 -1.37 -13.65 -15.55
C GLU A 55 -0.08 -14.43 -15.31
N SER A 56 0.48 -15.05 -16.33
CA SER A 56 1.78 -15.73 -16.24
C SER A 56 2.88 -14.79 -15.75
N TRP A 57 2.93 -13.56 -16.28
CA TRP A 57 3.88 -12.56 -15.83
C TRP A 57 3.69 -12.18 -14.35
N ARG A 58 2.44 -11.98 -13.91
CA ARG A 58 2.13 -11.65 -12.50
C ARG A 58 2.54 -12.77 -11.55
N ASN A 59 2.26 -14.01 -11.92
CA ASN A 59 2.65 -15.18 -11.13
C ASN A 59 4.17 -15.26 -11.00
N LYS A 60 4.91 -15.22 -12.12
CA LYS A 60 6.39 -15.23 -12.11
C LYS A 60 6.99 -14.09 -11.33
N TRP A 61 6.39 -12.89 -11.42
CA TRP A 61 6.83 -11.73 -10.66
C TRP A 61 6.61 -11.94 -9.15
N ALA A 62 5.45 -12.44 -8.75
CA ALA A 62 5.13 -12.74 -7.36
C ALA A 62 6.05 -13.82 -6.78
N ASP A 63 6.27 -14.92 -7.52
CA ASP A 63 7.18 -15.98 -7.11
C ASP A 63 8.60 -15.47 -6.86
N LYS A 64 9.10 -14.62 -7.77
CA LYS A 64 10.40 -13.97 -7.61
C LYS A 64 10.44 -13.05 -6.38
N LEU A 65 9.38 -12.29 -6.16
CA LEU A 65 9.26 -11.39 -5.00
C LEU A 65 9.30 -12.18 -3.69
N PHE A 66 8.50 -13.24 -3.59
CA PHE A 66 8.47 -14.08 -2.39
C PHE A 66 9.78 -14.82 -2.14
N ALA A 67 10.42 -15.32 -3.21
CA ALA A 67 11.73 -15.95 -3.11
C ALA A 67 12.82 -15.04 -2.54
N GLN A 68 12.67 -13.73 -2.69
CA GLN A 68 13.57 -12.74 -2.10
C GLN A 68 13.17 -12.38 -0.67
N ILE A 69 11.87 -12.13 -0.43
CA ILE A 69 11.38 -11.64 0.88
C ILE A 69 11.55 -12.70 1.97
N ILE A 70 11.16 -13.95 1.71
CA ILE A 70 11.12 -15.00 2.75
C ILE A 70 12.50 -15.20 3.41
N PRO A 71 13.58 -15.47 2.66
CA PRO A 71 14.90 -15.62 3.27
C PRO A 71 15.47 -14.29 3.79
N GLY A 72 15.24 -13.18 3.09
CA GLY A 72 15.78 -11.88 3.49
C GLY A 72 15.18 -11.32 4.78
N ALA A 73 13.92 -11.64 5.07
CA ALA A 73 13.26 -11.29 6.33
C ALA A 73 13.45 -12.35 7.43
N GLY A 74 14.14 -13.45 7.16
CA GLY A 74 14.33 -14.54 8.12
C GLY A 74 13.05 -15.32 8.46
N LEU A 75 12.06 -15.31 7.56
CA LEU A 75 10.79 -16.00 7.77
C LEU A 75 10.92 -17.49 7.47
N GLN A 76 10.30 -18.32 8.33
CA GLN A 76 10.24 -19.76 8.09
C GLN A 76 9.18 -20.08 7.02
N PRO A 77 9.51 -20.83 5.95
CA PRO A 77 8.55 -21.17 4.88
C PRO A 77 7.28 -21.87 5.38
N SER A 78 7.37 -22.64 6.45
CA SER A 78 6.23 -23.32 7.08
C SER A 78 5.21 -22.40 7.74
N GLN A 79 5.60 -21.15 8.02
CA GLN A 79 4.78 -20.12 8.67
C GLN A 79 4.30 -19.05 7.71
N VAL A 80 4.60 -19.21 6.43
CA VAL A 80 4.27 -18.22 5.39
C VAL A 80 3.26 -18.81 4.42
N THR A 81 2.18 -18.09 4.20
CA THR A 81 1.26 -18.32 3.08
C THR A 81 1.43 -17.18 2.08
N THR A 82 1.64 -17.52 0.82
CA THR A 82 1.81 -16.54 -0.26
C THR A 82 0.52 -16.42 -1.07
N VAL A 83 0.10 -15.18 -1.33
CA VAL A 83 -1.11 -14.85 -2.08
C VAL A 83 -0.78 -13.78 -3.13
N LEU A 84 -1.26 -13.94 -4.36
CA LEU A 84 -1.21 -12.89 -5.37
C LEU A 84 -2.52 -12.11 -5.39
N ALA A 85 -2.46 -10.78 -5.24
CA ALA A 85 -3.63 -9.92 -5.33
C ALA A 85 -4.16 -9.86 -6.78
N LYS A 86 -5.26 -10.57 -7.05
CA LYS A 86 -5.96 -10.58 -8.35
C LYS A 86 -7.21 -9.69 -8.35
N ILE A 87 -7.76 -9.42 -7.19
CA ILE A 87 -8.96 -8.62 -6.93
C ILE A 87 -8.58 -7.33 -6.18
N PRO A 88 -9.48 -6.34 -6.05
CA PRO A 88 -9.24 -5.16 -5.25
C PRO A 88 -8.81 -5.49 -3.82
N LEU A 89 -7.84 -4.76 -3.29
CA LEU A 89 -7.24 -5.08 -1.98
C LEU A 89 -8.25 -5.04 -0.83
N ALA A 90 -9.25 -4.16 -0.88
CA ALA A 90 -10.30 -4.09 0.14
C ALA A 90 -11.08 -5.41 0.22
N GLU A 91 -11.54 -5.90 -0.93
CA GLU A 91 -12.27 -7.16 -1.05
C GLU A 91 -11.41 -8.36 -0.63
N LEU A 92 -10.13 -8.38 -1.06
CA LEU A 92 -9.19 -9.43 -0.67
C LEU A 92 -8.94 -9.42 0.84
N THR A 93 -8.84 -8.23 1.44
CA THR A 93 -8.67 -8.08 2.89
C THR A 93 -9.86 -8.67 3.66
N GLU A 94 -11.07 -8.33 3.24
CA GLU A 94 -12.30 -8.86 3.85
C GLU A 94 -12.37 -10.38 3.76
N GLN A 95 -12.03 -10.95 2.60
CA GLN A 95 -11.99 -12.40 2.43
C GLN A 95 -10.95 -13.06 3.34
N LEU A 96 -9.73 -12.53 3.38
CA LEU A 96 -8.66 -13.07 4.23
C LEU A 96 -8.96 -12.91 5.72
N GLN A 97 -9.56 -11.80 6.12
CA GLN A 97 -10.00 -11.58 7.51
C GLN A 97 -11.11 -12.54 7.91
N SER A 98 -12.12 -12.72 7.05
CA SER A 98 -13.21 -13.67 7.28
C SER A 98 -12.70 -15.10 7.44
N GLN A 99 -11.80 -15.54 6.53
CA GLN A 99 -11.17 -16.85 6.63
C GLN A 99 -10.34 -17.01 7.91
N THR A 100 -9.64 -15.95 8.32
CA THR A 100 -8.81 -15.97 9.53
C THR A 100 -9.69 -16.02 10.78
N GLN A 101 -10.75 -15.23 10.81
CA GLN A 101 -11.68 -15.21 11.93
C GLN A 101 -12.40 -16.56 12.11
N GLN A 102 -12.77 -17.21 11.01
CA GLN A 102 -13.35 -18.56 11.05
C GLN A 102 -12.33 -19.61 11.55
N ALA A 103 -11.07 -19.49 11.16
CA ALA A 103 -10.05 -20.47 11.54
C ALA A 103 -9.46 -20.26 12.94
N CYS A 104 -9.33 -19.02 13.40
CA CYS A 104 -8.60 -18.67 14.62
C CYS A 104 -9.45 -17.92 15.66
N GLY A 105 -10.70 -17.54 15.33
CA GLY A 105 -11.60 -16.79 16.21
C GLY A 105 -11.16 -15.33 16.46
N ARG A 106 -10.09 -14.86 15.81
CA ARG A 106 -9.56 -13.50 15.93
C ARG A 106 -9.32 -12.90 14.54
N PRO A 107 -9.54 -11.59 14.36
CA PRO A 107 -9.20 -10.91 13.12
C PRO A 107 -7.68 -10.89 12.91
N ALA A 108 -7.25 -11.03 11.67
CA ALA A 108 -5.85 -10.89 11.31
C ALA A 108 -5.38 -9.44 11.44
N GLN A 109 -4.15 -9.24 11.90
CA GLN A 109 -3.51 -7.94 11.83
C GLN A 109 -3.13 -7.65 10.38
N VAL A 110 -3.35 -6.43 9.90
CA VAL A 110 -2.99 -6.00 8.54
C VAL A 110 -1.82 -5.04 8.60
N LEU A 111 -0.78 -5.35 7.83
CA LEU A 111 0.42 -4.54 7.69
C LEU A 111 0.61 -4.16 6.22
N ASP A 112 0.77 -2.88 5.92
CA ASP A 112 1.11 -2.39 4.59
C ASP A 112 2.62 -2.16 4.48
N ALA A 113 3.32 -3.08 3.80
CA ALA A 113 4.74 -3.03 3.52
C ALA A 113 5.02 -2.71 2.03
N ARG A 114 4.09 -2.04 1.36
CA ARG A 114 4.31 -1.55 0.01
C ARG A 114 5.16 -0.28 0.04
N LYS A 115 6.02 -0.14 -0.95
CA LYS A 115 6.84 1.07 -1.08
C LYS A 115 5.97 2.31 -1.24
N PRO A 116 6.14 3.37 -0.41
CA PRO A 116 5.38 4.58 -0.55
C PRO A 116 5.66 5.22 -1.91
N ARG A 117 4.60 5.47 -2.68
CA ARG A 117 4.73 6.19 -3.95
C ARG A 117 4.75 7.67 -3.65
N MET A 118 5.74 8.38 -4.16
CA MET A 118 5.78 9.85 -4.07
C MET A 118 4.47 10.42 -4.63
N GLY A 119 3.65 11.04 -3.76
CA GLY A 119 2.34 11.60 -4.12
C GLY A 119 1.11 10.90 -3.54
N ALA A 120 1.25 9.77 -2.84
CA ALA A 120 0.17 9.20 -2.04
C ALA A 120 0.54 9.36 -0.57
N GLU A 121 -0.22 10.15 0.15
CA GLU A 121 -0.09 10.26 1.61
C GLU A 121 -0.12 8.87 2.22
N ALA A 122 0.90 8.57 3.02
CA ALA A 122 1.00 7.32 3.74
C ALA A 122 -0.16 7.24 4.75
N GLN A 123 -1.24 6.57 4.37
CA GLN A 123 -2.23 6.12 5.34
C GLN A 123 -1.62 4.94 6.08
N ILE A 124 -0.86 5.23 7.11
CA ILE A 124 -0.54 4.29 8.17
C ILE A 124 -1.86 4.07 8.91
N GLY A 125 -2.63 3.09 8.46
CA GLY A 125 -3.83 2.65 9.15
C GLY A 125 -3.46 1.86 10.41
N VAL A 126 -3.02 2.55 11.43
CA VAL A 126 -3.17 2.05 12.79
C VAL A 126 -4.63 2.24 13.11
N ASN A 127 -5.40 1.15 13.14
CA ASN A 127 -6.74 1.15 13.72
C ASN A 127 -6.64 1.46 15.21
N SER A 128 -6.49 2.73 15.52
CA SER A 128 -6.84 3.31 16.79
C SER A 128 -8.24 3.89 16.61
N SER A 129 -9.21 3.26 17.24
CA SER A 129 -10.56 3.81 17.42
C SER A 129 -10.41 5.14 18.16
N ALA A 130 -10.39 6.23 17.41
CA ALA A 130 -10.49 7.58 17.94
C ALA A 130 -11.32 8.42 16.96
N GLU A 131 -12.53 8.68 17.41
CA GLU A 131 -13.38 9.86 17.22
C GLU A 131 -12.98 10.81 16.06
N ARG A 132 -13.82 10.85 15.04
CA ARG A 132 -13.81 11.90 14.01
C ARG A 132 -14.15 13.23 14.66
N PRO A 133 -13.27 14.25 14.64
CA PRO A 133 -13.71 15.61 14.88
C PRO A 133 -14.47 16.11 13.63
N SER A 134 -15.70 16.54 13.83
CA SER A 134 -16.55 17.18 12.84
C SER A 134 -15.86 18.44 12.29
N PRO A 135 -15.93 18.75 10.99
CA PRO A 135 -15.41 19.99 10.46
C PRO A 135 -16.26 21.16 10.97
N PRO A 136 -15.66 22.28 11.40
CA PRO A 136 -16.42 23.45 11.76
C PRO A 136 -17.07 24.07 10.53
N SER A 137 -18.40 24.08 10.51
CA SER A 137 -19.20 24.84 9.57
C SER A 137 -19.12 26.32 9.96
N SER A 138 -18.30 27.10 9.29
CA SER A 138 -18.57 28.54 9.08
C SER A 138 -17.50 29.15 8.17
N TRP A 139 -17.83 29.28 6.91
CA TRP A 139 -17.18 30.23 6.02
C TRP A 139 -18.01 31.53 6.04
N PRO A 140 -17.51 32.61 6.57
CA PRO A 140 -18.09 33.92 6.25
C PRO A 140 -17.57 34.34 4.89
N GLY A 141 -18.49 34.59 4.00
CA GLY A 141 -18.21 35.20 2.71
C GLY A 141 -17.52 36.55 2.88
N VAL A 142 -16.46 36.75 2.13
CA VAL A 142 -15.95 38.09 1.83
C VAL A 142 -15.90 38.23 0.33
N LEU A 143 -16.98 38.81 -0.19
CA LEU A 143 -16.97 39.56 -1.42
C LEU A 143 -16.18 40.85 -1.13
N GLY A 144 -15.07 41.01 -1.77
CA GLY A 144 -14.25 42.21 -1.68
C GLY A 144 -13.54 42.46 -3.01
N SER A 145 -14.28 43.06 -3.90
CA SER A 145 -13.79 43.72 -5.10
C SER A 145 -12.79 44.80 -4.73
N VAL A 146 -11.57 44.79 -5.29
CA VAL A 146 -10.80 46.01 -5.53
C VAL A 146 -10.01 45.83 -6.83
N LEU A 147 -10.62 46.43 -7.86
CA LEU A 147 -9.94 46.95 -9.05
C LEU A 147 -9.28 48.27 -8.67
N THR A 148 -8.00 48.40 -8.82
CA THR A 148 -7.26 49.66 -9.01
C THR A 148 -5.87 49.24 -9.48
N GLY A 149 -5.42 49.32 -10.70
CA GLY A 149 -5.30 50.53 -11.47
C GLY A 149 -4.00 51.24 -11.10
N CYS A 150 -2.90 50.94 -11.79
CA CYS A 150 -1.89 51.94 -12.07
C CYS A 150 -1.00 51.50 -13.24
N SER A 151 -1.31 52.12 -14.35
CA SER A 151 -0.40 52.42 -15.47
C SER A 151 0.75 53.28 -15.01
N THR A 152 1.72 53.33 -15.87
CA THR A 152 2.87 54.23 -16.04
C THR A 152 4.20 53.59 -15.64
N LEU A 153 5.26 53.63 -16.41
CA LEU A 153 5.76 54.53 -17.43
C LEU A 153 6.86 53.84 -18.23
N TRP A 154 6.77 53.90 -19.50
CA TRP A 154 7.87 53.81 -20.45
C TRP A 154 8.72 55.08 -20.39
N ALA A 155 10.01 55.00 -20.31
CA ALA A 155 10.97 55.97 -20.76
C ALA A 155 12.29 55.23 -21.05
N LEU A 156 12.62 54.98 -22.31
CA LEU A 156 13.48 55.79 -23.17
C LEU A 156 14.85 56.15 -22.55
N ALA A 157 15.89 55.52 -23.07
CA ALA A 157 17.19 56.10 -23.47
C ALA A 157 17.92 55.08 -24.30
N LEU A 158 18.02 55.32 -25.46
CA LEU A 158 19.00 55.58 -26.48
C LEU A 158 20.30 56.19 -25.90
N ASP A 159 21.42 55.49 -26.05
CA ASP A 159 22.64 55.87 -26.73
C ASP A 159 23.57 54.67 -26.78
#